data_ea8ced1dd7aed7dbd7e043f2df0c1fe9
#
_entry.id   ea8ced1dd7aed7dbd7e043f2df0c1fe9
#
_cell.length_a   1.000
_cell.length_b   1.000
_cell.length_c   1.000
_cell.angle_alpha   90.00
_cell.angle_beta   90.00
_cell.angle_gamma   90.00
#
_symmetry.space_group_name_H-M   'P 1'
#
loop_
_entity.id
_entity.type
_entity.pdbx_description
1 polymer ?
#
loop_
_entity_poly.entity_id
_entity_poly.type
_entity_poly.pdbx_seq_one_letter_code
_entity_poly.pdbx_strand_id
1 'polypeptide(L)'
;MAKDKKDNSNPKYLTGAVTTIDGRVAFTKEINAPGLSKTDIFNQMLDWAKGRFKPDGKLYSHVSYSNEEEGVIAASAEEYIIFSSSALSLDRTRIYYQLLINTKDGKCDLMMTRIRYWYDEARDGGEKYSAEEWITDDMALNKKKTKLAPICGKFRRETIDLKDELF
;
A
#
# COMPACT_ATOMS: atom_id res chain seq x y z
N MET A 1 -24.70 15.97 -0.93
CA MET A 1 -23.24 16.18 -0.93
C MET A 1 -22.68 15.80 -2.29
N ALA A 2 -22.10 16.75 -3.00
CA ALA A 2 -21.35 16.43 -4.21
C ALA A 2 -20.21 15.48 -3.82
N LYS A 3 -20.16 14.28 -4.44
CA LYS A 3 -18.98 13.43 -4.34
C LYS A 3 -17.81 14.24 -4.90
N ASP A 4 -16.81 14.51 -4.08
CA ASP A 4 -15.57 15.08 -4.56
C ASP A 4 -15.11 14.24 -5.76
N LYS A 5 -15.11 14.87 -6.92
CA LYS A 5 -14.65 14.25 -8.14
C LYS A 5 -13.17 13.99 -7.93
N LYS A 6 -12.80 12.73 -7.70
CA LYS A 6 -11.39 12.35 -7.47
C LYS A 6 -10.57 12.88 -8.64
N ASP A 7 -9.59 13.73 -8.34
CA ASP A 7 -8.77 14.38 -9.35
C ASP A 7 -7.76 13.38 -9.94
N ASN A 8 -8.02 12.95 -11.18
CA ASN A 8 -7.16 12.01 -11.90
C ASN A 8 -5.91 12.67 -12.50
N SER A 9 -5.77 13.97 -12.41
CA SER A 9 -4.62 14.73 -12.91
C SER A 9 -3.71 15.25 -11.79
N ASN A 10 -3.96 14.89 -10.53
CA ASN A 10 -3.10 15.29 -9.41
C ASN A 10 -1.69 14.72 -9.60
N PRO A 11 -0.65 15.57 -9.62
CA PRO A 11 0.75 15.13 -9.82
C PRO A 11 1.22 14.03 -8.86
N LYS A 12 0.66 13.94 -7.66
CA LYS A 12 1.04 12.91 -6.69
C LYS A 12 0.78 11.48 -7.16
N TYR A 13 -0.08 11.30 -8.19
CA TYR A 13 -0.39 10.01 -8.78
C TYR A 13 0.33 9.75 -10.10
N LEU A 14 1.00 10.75 -10.66
CA LEU A 14 1.54 10.71 -12.00
C LEU A 14 2.98 10.17 -12.03
N THR A 15 3.73 10.49 -13.07
CA THR A 15 5.08 10.00 -13.30
C THR A 15 5.97 10.09 -12.05
N GLY A 16 6.62 8.98 -11.70
CA GLY A 16 7.50 8.90 -10.53
C GLY A 16 6.81 8.55 -9.22
N ALA A 17 5.48 8.51 -9.18
CA ALA A 17 4.74 8.19 -7.96
C ALA A 17 4.85 6.72 -7.57
N VAL A 18 4.99 5.83 -8.53
CA VAL A 18 5.21 4.39 -8.30
C VAL A 18 6.66 4.07 -8.59
N THR A 19 7.38 3.66 -7.54
CA THR A 19 8.80 3.33 -7.60
C THR A 19 9.02 1.82 -7.70
N THR A 20 10.14 1.42 -8.30
CA THR A 20 10.52 0.02 -8.41
C THR A 20 11.93 -0.21 -7.86
N ILE A 21 12.12 -1.37 -7.24
CA ILE A 21 13.41 -1.86 -6.76
C ILE A 21 13.59 -3.27 -7.31
N ASP A 22 14.63 -3.50 -8.10
CA ASP A 22 14.91 -4.80 -8.72
C ASP A 22 13.71 -5.37 -9.49
N GLY A 23 13.01 -4.49 -10.24
CA GLY A 23 11.84 -4.85 -11.05
C GLY A 23 10.56 -5.05 -10.29
N ARG A 24 10.55 -4.85 -8.99
CA ARG A 24 9.37 -4.98 -8.13
C ARG A 24 8.90 -3.61 -7.64
N VAL A 25 7.60 -3.38 -7.69
CA VAL A 25 7.02 -2.15 -7.12
C VAL A 25 7.30 -2.11 -5.62
N ALA A 26 7.88 -1.03 -5.15
CA ALA A 26 8.18 -0.79 -3.75
C ALA A 26 8.06 0.70 -3.43
N PHE A 27 7.32 1.01 -2.37
CA PHE A 27 7.27 2.36 -1.81
C PHE A 27 8.13 2.39 -0.57
N THR A 28 8.99 3.38 -0.45
CA THR A 28 9.92 3.51 0.67
C THR A 28 9.81 4.86 1.33
N LYS A 29 10.10 4.91 2.63
CA LYS A 29 10.22 6.16 3.37
C LYS A 29 11.22 6.00 4.51
N GLU A 30 12.10 6.98 4.66
CA GLU A 30 12.95 7.13 5.84
C GLU A 30 12.30 8.12 6.80
N ILE A 31 12.14 7.72 8.06
CA ILE A 31 11.61 8.57 9.13
C ILE A 31 12.74 8.84 10.11
N ASN A 32 13.07 10.12 10.30
CA ASN A 32 14.03 10.54 11.28
C ASN A 32 13.38 10.72 12.65
N ALA A 33 13.99 10.14 13.68
CA ALA A 33 13.53 10.22 15.06
C ALA A 33 14.73 10.56 15.96
N PRO A 34 15.28 11.79 15.87
CA PRO A 34 16.48 12.18 16.62
C PRO A 34 16.30 11.97 18.14
N GLY A 35 17.30 11.40 18.77
CA GLY A 35 17.28 11.17 20.21
C GLY A 35 16.60 9.88 20.67
N LEU A 36 15.93 9.15 19.77
CA LEU A 36 15.36 7.84 20.10
C LEU A 36 16.34 6.73 19.75
N SER A 37 16.46 5.75 20.67
CA SER A 37 17.26 4.56 20.42
C SER A 37 16.57 3.61 19.46
N LYS A 38 17.35 2.71 18.85
CA LYS A 38 16.81 1.59 18.06
C LYS A 38 15.73 0.82 18.83
N THR A 39 15.97 0.50 20.09
CA THR A 39 15.03 -0.23 20.94
C THR A 39 13.73 0.55 21.14
N ASP A 40 13.78 1.84 21.42
CA ASP A 40 12.58 2.67 21.59
C ASP A 40 11.77 2.74 20.29
N ILE A 41 12.44 2.95 19.17
CA ILE A 41 11.79 3.00 17.86
C ILE A 41 11.17 1.63 17.52
N PHE A 42 11.91 0.56 17.74
CA PHE A 42 11.41 -0.80 17.52
C PHE A 42 10.13 -1.08 18.32
N ASN A 43 10.14 -0.77 19.62
CA ASN A 43 8.97 -1.02 20.47
C ASN A 43 7.75 -0.20 20.04
N GLN A 44 7.93 1.07 19.71
CA GLN A 44 6.85 1.92 19.23
C GLN A 44 6.28 1.41 17.89
N MET A 45 7.15 1.04 16.96
CA MET A 45 6.73 0.54 15.65
C MET A 45 6.08 -0.84 15.74
N LEU A 46 6.55 -1.70 16.64
CA LEU A 46 5.93 -3.02 16.86
C LEU A 46 4.52 -2.88 17.45
N ASP A 47 4.33 -2.00 18.42
CA ASP A 47 3.01 -1.73 19.00
C ASP A 47 2.05 -1.19 17.95
N TRP A 48 2.51 -0.23 17.15
CA TRP A 48 1.71 0.29 16.04
C TRP A 48 1.35 -0.81 15.03
N ALA A 49 2.33 -1.61 14.62
CA ALA A 49 2.11 -2.67 13.64
C ALA A 49 1.12 -3.73 14.14
N LYS A 50 1.22 -4.14 15.40
CA LYS A 50 0.27 -5.08 16.01
C LYS A 50 -1.14 -4.52 16.09
N GLY A 51 -1.29 -3.22 16.30
CA GLY A 51 -2.59 -2.56 16.31
C GLY A 51 -3.17 -2.37 14.91
N ARG A 52 -2.32 -2.07 13.93
CA ARG A 52 -2.73 -1.82 12.54
C ARG A 52 -2.99 -3.11 11.74
N PHE A 53 -2.16 -4.14 11.95
CA PHE A 53 -2.22 -5.39 11.19
C PHE A 53 -2.72 -6.52 12.08
N LYS A 54 -4.02 -6.73 12.06
CA LYS A 54 -4.70 -7.80 12.80
C LYS A 54 -5.83 -8.39 11.98
N PRO A 55 -6.20 -9.65 12.22
CA PRO A 55 -7.28 -10.28 11.48
C PRO A 55 -8.59 -9.51 11.60
N ASP A 56 -9.32 -9.44 10.48
CA ASP A 56 -10.64 -8.81 10.42
C ASP A 56 -11.53 -9.64 9.47
N GLY A 57 -12.43 -10.45 10.02
CA GLY A 57 -13.28 -11.33 9.25
C GLY A 57 -12.46 -12.32 8.41
N LYS A 58 -12.62 -12.23 7.09
CA LYS A 58 -11.88 -13.08 6.13
C LYS A 58 -10.50 -12.52 5.77
N LEU A 59 -10.18 -11.32 6.23
CA LEU A 59 -8.91 -10.67 5.97
C LEU A 59 -7.90 -11.06 7.04
N TYR A 60 -6.79 -11.64 6.63
CA TYR A 60 -5.77 -12.11 7.53
C TYR A 60 -4.53 -11.20 7.49
N SER A 61 -4.67 -10.00 8.05
CA SER A 61 -3.50 -9.15 8.32
C SER A 61 -2.87 -9.54 9.65
N HIS A 62 -1.54 -9.56 9.70
CA HIS A 62 -0.81 -9.89 10.93
C HIS A 62 0.65 -9.45 10.84
N VAL A 63 1.28 -9.29 11.99
CA VAL A 63 2.73 -9.16 12.07
C VAL A 63 3.33 -10.56 11.87
N SER A 64 4.00 -10.75 10.75
CA SER A 64 4.52 -12.07 10.34
C SER A 64 5.92 -12.37 10.88
N TYR A 65 6.68 -11.32 11.24
CA TYR A 65 8.04 -11.45 11.77
C TYR A 65 8.38 -10.22 12.60
N SER A 66 9.08 -10.43 13.70
CA SER A 66 9.71 -9.36 14.46
C SER A 66 10.95 -9.88 15.17
N ASN A 67 12.02 -9.09 15.15
CA ASN A 67 13.27 -9.40 15.82
C ASN A 67 13.88 -8.10 16.34
N GLU A 68 13.88 -7.95 17.66
CA GLU A 68 14.37 -6.73 18.33
C GLU A 68 15.87 -6.53 18.14
N GLU A 69 16.65 -7.60 18.17
CA GLU A 69 18.13 -7.53 18.00
C GLU A 69 18.48 -7.01 16.60
N GLU A 70 17.83 -7.55 15.58
CA GLU A 70 17.98 -7.06 14.19
C GLU A 70 17.31 -5.70 13.97
N GLY A 71 16.31 -5.36 14.78
CA GLY A 71 15.52 -4.15 14.60
C GLY A 71 14.52 -4.23 13.46
N VAL A 72 14.09 -5.43 13.08
CA VAL A 72 13.25 -5.67 11.89
C VAL A 72 11.86 -6.14 12.29
N ILE A 73 10.85 -5.57 11.63
CA ILE A 73 9.46 -5.97 11.74
C ILE A 73 8.93 -6.19 10.33
N ALA A 74 8.17 -7.26 10.11
CA ALA A 74 7.46 -7.50 8.86
C ALA A 74 5.99 -7.76 9.17
N ALA A 75 5.11 -7.11 8.41
CA ALA A 75 3.67 -7.36 8.44
C ALA A 75 3.20 -7.85 7.09
N SER A 76 2.30 -8.83 7.09
CA SER A 76 1.58 -9.29 5.91
C SER A 76 0.16 -8.75 6.00
N ALA A 77 -0.29 -8.08 4.96
CA ALA A 77 -1.58 -7.40 4.95
C ALA A 77 -2.53 -7.94 3.90
N GLU A 78 -3.77 -8.08 4.30
CA GLU A 78 -4.92 -8.32 3.43
C GLU A 78 -5.98 -7.28 3.79
N GLU A 79 -6.35 -6.43 2.84
CA GLU A 79 -7.31 -5.35 3.05
C GLU A 79 -8.21 -5.20 1.83
N TYR A 80 -9.31 -4.46 1.97
CA TYR A 80 -10.10 -4.01 0.83
C TYR A 80 -9.78 -2.56 0.51
N ILE A 81 -9.61 -2.28 -0.79
CA ILE A 81 -9.62 -0.92 -1.32
C ILE A 81 -10.96 -0.71 -2.01
N ILE A 82 -11.70 0.31 -1.59
CA ILE A 82 -13.00 0.63 -2.14
C ILE A 82 -12.86 1.75 -3.16
N PHE A 83 -13.16 1.44 -4.43
CA PHE A 83 -13.14 2.43 -5.51
C PHE A 83 -14.41 3.26 -5.53
N SER A 84 -15.55 2.62 -5.37
CA SER A 84 -16.85 3.26 -5.27
C SER A 84 -17.83 2.36 -4.54
N SER A 85 -18.80 2.96 -3.87
CA SER A 85 -19.88 2.24 -3.22
C SER A 85 -21.20 2.99 -3.40
N SER A 86 -22.27 2.24 -3.65
CA SER A 86 -23.63 2.74 -3.71
C SER A 86 -24.57 1.70 -3.11
N ALA A 87 -25.84 2.05 -2.95
CA ALA A 87 -26.85 1.12 -2.45
C ALA A 87 -26.98 -0.15 -3.32
N LEU A 88 -26.62 -0.06 -4.60
CA LEU A 88 -26.82 -1.13 -5.58
C LEU A 88 -25.52 -1.78 -6.06
N SER A 89 -24.36 -1.18 -5.79
CA SER A 89 -23.08 -1.74 -6.26
C SER A 89 -21.92 -1.33 -5.36
N LEU A 90 -20.96 -2.24 -5.26
CA LEU A 90 -19.72 -2.04 -4.54
C LEU A 90 -18.54 -2.42 -5.46
N ASP A 91 -17.78 -1.40 -5.88
CA ASP A 91 -16.57 -1.61 -6.68
C ASP A 91 -15.36 -1.56 -5.74
N ARG A 92 -14.74 -2.70 -5.52
CA ARG A 92 -13.59 -2.85 -4.62
C ARG A 92 -12.65 -3.94 -5.08
N THR A 93 -11.41 -3.88 -4.62
CA THR A 93 -10.45 -4.97 -4.75
C THR A 93 -9.90 -5.37 -3.39
N ARG A 94 -9.57 -6.66 -3.25
CA ARG A 94 -8.70 -7.09 -2.16
C ARG A 94 -7.27 -6.72 -2.55
N ILE A 95 -6.53 -6.13 -1.62
CA ILE A 95 -5.11 -5.85 -1.78
C ILE A 95 -4.31 -6.68 -0.79
N TYR A 96 -3.21 -7.24 -1.26
CA TYR A 96 -2.20 -7.92 -0.45
C TYR A 96 -0.91 -7.13 -0.56
N TYR A 97 -0.24 -6.95 0.55
CA TYR A 97 1.09 -6.35 0.54
C TYR A 97 1.89 -6.78 1.76
N GLN A 98 3.17 -6.48 1.73
CA GLN A 98 4.07 -6.64 2.86
C GLN A 98 4.60 -5.27 3.26
N LEU A 99 4.59 -4.98 4.56
CA LEU A 99 5.24 -3.81 5.11
C LEU A 99 6.48 -4.26 5.89
N LEU A 100 7.64 -3.77 5.48
CA LEU A 100 8.92 -4.00 6.15
C LEU A 100 9.32 -2.76 6.90
N ILE A 101 9.70 -2.91 8.15
CA ILE A 101 10.15 -1.84 9.03
C ILE A 101 11.55 -2.19 9.53
N ASN A 102 12.52 -1.32 9.28
CA ASN A 102 13.90 -1.49 9.72
C ASN A 102 14.25 -0.33 10.63
N THR A 103 14.54 -0.63 11.90
CA THR A 103 14.82 0.37 12.92
C THR A 103 16.31 0.47 13.21
N LYS A 104 16.76 1.69 13.44
CA LYS A 104 18.13 2.04 13.81
C LYS A 104 18.09 3.16 14.86
N ASP A 105 19.23 3.46 15.47
CA ASP A 105 19.32 4.64 16.34
C ASP A 105 18.98 5.90 15.54
N GLY A 106 17.99 6.64 16.00
CA GLY A 106 17.58 7.90 15.40
C GLY A 106 16.79 7.84 14.11
N LYS A 107 16.47 6.64 13.58
CA LYS A 107 15.69 6.52 12.33
C LYS A 107 14.99 5.17 12.13
N CYS A 108 14.05 5.19 11.21
CA CYS A 108 13.29 4.02 10.81
C CYS A 108 13.03 4.06 9.30
N ASP A 109 13.28 2.95 8.62
CA ASP A 109 13.00 2.80 7.19
C ASP A 109 11.75 1.94 7.01
N LEU A 110 10.82 2.42 6.18
CA LEU A 110 9.60 1.71 5.82
C LEU A 110 9.66 1.29 4.34
N MET A 111 9.19 0.08 4.04
CA MET A 111 9.01 -0.39 2.67
C MET A 111 7.71 -1.15 2.53
N MET A 112 6.84 -0.67 1.63
CA MET A 112 5.63 -1.37 1.21
C MET A 112 5.91 -2.04 -0.14
N THR A 113 5.82 -3.37 -0.18
CA THR A 113 6.20 -4.16 -1.35
C THR A 113 5.35 -5.43 -1.46
N ARG A 114 5.61 -6.26 -2.47
CA ARG A 114 4.84 -7.48 -2.77
C ARG A 114 3.35 -7.20 -2.92
N ILE A 115 3.03 -6.09 -3.59
CA ILE A 115 1.66 -5.60 -3.74
C ILE A 115 0.98 -6.37 -4.87
N ARG A 116 -0.19 -6.93 -4.57
CA ARG A 116 -1.02 -7.64 -5.55
C ARG A 116 -2.49 -7.46 -5.21
N TYR A 117 -3.33 -7.74 -6.19
CA TYR A 117 -4.77 -7.50 -6.12
C TYR A 117 -5.55 -8.75 -6.48
N TRP A 118 -6.70 -8.92 -5.82
CA TRP A 118 -7.72 -9.87 -6.22
C TRP A 118 -9.02 -9.09 -6.40
N TYR A 119 -9.32 -8.80 -7.66
CA TYR A 119 -10.42 -7.94 -8.05
C TYR A 119 -11.66 -8.74 -8.39
N ASP A 120 -12.84 -8.25 -7.94
CA ASP A 120 -14.14 -8.82 -8.25
C ASP A 120 -14.23 -10.33 -7.91
N GLU A 121 -13.68 -10.71 -6.75
CA GLU A 121 -13.54 -12.11 -6.31
C GLU A 121 -14.88 -12.86 -6.22
N ALA A 122 -16.00 -12.14 -6.07
CA ALA A 122 -17.34 -12.73 -6.00
C ALA A 122 -17.93 -13.11 -7.38
N ARG A 123 -17.29 -12.65 -8.47
CA ARG A 123 -17.75 -12.91 -9.84
C ARG A 123 -16.80 -13.87 -10.55
N ASP A 124 -17.24 -15.13 -10.74
CA ASP A 124 -16.48 -16.18 -11.42
C ASP A 124 -15.05 -16.36 -10.89
N GLY A 125 -14.84 -16.17 -9.57
CA GLY A 125 -13.54 -16.28 -8.93
C GLY A 125 -12.66 -15.05 -9.07
N GLY A 126 -13.11 -14.00 -9.75
CA GLY A 126 -12.38 -12.74 -9.91
C GLY A 126 -11.13 -12.83 -10.75
N GLU A 127 -10.36 -11.74 -10.74
CA GLU A 127 -9.10 -11.63 -11.47
C GLU A 127 -7.98 -11.16 -10.54
N LYS A 128 -6.79 -11.72 -10.76
CA LYS A 128 -5.61 -11.44 -9.92
C LYS A 128 -4.55 -10.70 -10.73
N TYR A 129 -4.01 -9.64 -10.13
CA TYR A 129 -2.98 -8.80 -10.75
C TYR A 129 -1.86 -8.52 -9.76
N SER A 130 -0.62 -8.46 -10.24
CA SER A 130 0.48 -7.87 -9.48
C SER A 130 0.53 -6.35 -9.71
N ALA A 131 1.11 -5.61 -8.77
CA ALA A 131 1.33 -4.18 -8.95
C ALA A 131 2.22 -3.89 -10.16
N GLU A 132 3.23 -4.72 -10.40
CA GLU A 132 4.16 -4.61 -11.53
C GLU A 132 3.44 -4.71 -12.88
N GLU A 133 2.36 -5.49 -12.94
CA GLU A 133 1.54 -5.65 -14.16
C GLU A 133 0.48 -4.56 -14.31
N TRP A 134 0.07 -3.91 -13.22
CA TRP A 134 -1.20 -3.18 -13.21
C TRP A 134 -1.08 -1.69 -12.91
N ILE A 135 -0.15 -1.26 -12.05
CA ILE A 135 -0.09 0.13 -11.60
C ILE A 135 1.14 0.91 -12.05
N THR A 136 1.96 0.36 -12.93
CA THR A 136 3.11 1.06 -13.50
C THR A 136 2.69 2.24 -14.37
N ASP A 137 3.63 3.14 -14.67
CA ASP A 137 3.37 4.31 -15.50
C ASP A 137 2.76 3.94 -16.86
N ASP A 138 3.26 2.88 -17.49
CA ASP A 138 2.78 2.44 -18.81
C ASP A 138 1.34 1.90 -18.78
N MET A 139 0.94 1.26 -17.68
CA MET A 139 -0.37 0.64 -17.55
C MET A 139 -1.43 1.57 -16.96
N ALA A 140 -1.03 2.42 -16.02
CA ALA A 140 -1.97 3.17 -15.19
C ALA A 140 -2.06 4.66 -15.53
N LEU A 141 -1.24 5.15 -16.44
CA LEU A 141 -1.29 6.52 -16.94
C LEU A 141 -1.72 6.54 -18.41
N ASN A 142 -2.30 7.67 -18.86
CA ASN A 142 -2.56 7.89 -20.29
C ASN A 142 -1.24 8.02 -21.06
N LYS A 143 -1.30 8.03 -22.40
CA LYS A 143 -0.10 8.12 -23.24
C LYS A 143 0.76 9.35 -22.96
N LYS A 144 0.12 10.47 -22.65
CA LYS A 144 0.80 11.75 -22.36
C LYS A 144 1.31 11.82 -20.92
N LYS A 145 0.97 10.84 -20.07
CA LYS A 145 1.29 10.78 -18.63
C LYS A 145 0.80 12.02 -17.85
N THR A 146 -0.32 12.57 -18.28
CA THR A 146 -0.93 13.76 -17.69
C THR A 146 -2.10 13.46 -16.77
N LYS A 147 -2.63 12.23 -16.82
CA LYS A 147 -3.73 11.78 -15.97
C LYS A 147 -3.76 10.25 -15.84
N LEU A 148 -4.47 9.78 -14.83
CA LEU A 148 -4.67 8.36 -14.61
C LEU A 148 -5.51 7.73 -15.72
N ALA A 149 -5.13 6.51 -16.12
CA ALA A 149 -5.92 5.69 -17.06
C ALA A 149 -7.21 5.19 -16.37
N PRO A 150 -8.25 4.81 -17.16
CA PRO A 150 -9.57 4.51 -16.60
C PRO A 150 -9.60 3.39 -15.56
N ILE A 151 -9.03 2.23 -15.84
CA ILE A 151 -9.14 1.05 -14.94
C ILE A 151 -7.93 0.95 -14.04
N CYS A 152 -6.74 0.78 -14.59
CA CYS A 152 -5.50 0.65 -13.81
C CYS A 152 -5.23 1.89 -12.97
N GLY A 153 -5.67 3.05 -13.41
CA GLY A 153 -5.50 4.32 -12.70
C GLY A 153 -6.17 4.34 -11.34
N LYS A 154 -7.36 3.75 -11.19
CA LYS A 154 -8.02 3.71 -9.87
C LYS A 154 -7.26 2.82 -8.87
N PHE A 155 -6.68 1.69 -9.34
CA PHE A 155 -5.82 0.84 -8.52
C PHE A 155 -4.58 1.60 -8.05
N ARG A 156 -3.92 2.29 -8.97
CA ARG A 156 -2.74 3.12 -8.67
C ARG A 156 -3.06 4.21 -7.65
N ARG A 157 -4.13 4.96 -7.87
CA ARG A 157 -4.55 6.04 -6.96
C ARG A 157 -4.80 5.53 -5.54
N GLU A 158 -5.62 4.52 -5.40
CA GLU A 158 -5.98 4.00 -4.07
C GLU A 158 -4.81 3.29 -3.38
N THR A 159 -3.89 2.70 -4.14
CA THR A 159 -2.67 2.12 -3.58
C THR A 159 -1.74 3.22 -3.04
N ILE A 160 -1.59 4.32 -3.79
CA ILE A 160 -0.81 5.47 -3.33
C ILE A 160 -1.44 6.11 -2.08
N ASP A 161 -2.77 6.25 -2.07
CA ASP A 161 -3.48 6.80 -0.91
C ASP A 161 -3.32 5.91 0.33
N LEU A 162 -3.38 4.60 0.17
CA LEU A 162 -3.10 3.65 1.27
C LEU A 162 -1.66 3.78 1.77
N LYS A 163 -0.71 3.85 0.87
CA LYS A 163 0.70 4.07 1.20
C LYS A 163 0.88 5.38 2.00
N ASP A 164 0.23 6.46 1.58
CA ASP A 164 0.31 7.74 2.26
C ASP A 164 -0.31 7.67 3.68
N GLU A 165 -1.36 6.88 3.85
CA GLU A 165 -1.94 6.61 5.18
C GLU A 165 -0.97 5.85 6.08
N LEU A 166 -0.26 4.85 5.53
CA LEU A 166 0.68 4.02 6.29
C LEU A 166 1.97 4.76 6.67
N PHE A 167 2.42 5.65 5.82
CA PHE A 167 3.69 6.37 5.97
C PHE A 167 3.46 7.72 6.63
#